data_29180f646132caf905f576fcfb03349a
#
_entry.id   29180f646132caf905f576fcfb03349a
#
_cell.length_a   1.000
_cell.length_b   1.000
_cell.length_c   1.000
_cell.angle_alpha   90.00
_cell.angle_beta   90.00
_cell.angle_gamma   90.00
#
_symmetry.space_group_name_H-M   'P 1'
#
loop_
_entity.id
_entity.type
_entity.pdbx_description
1 polymer ?
#
loop_
_entity_poly.entity_id
_entity_poly.type
_entity_poly.pdbx_seq_one_letter_code
_entity_poly.pdbx_strand_id
1 'polypeptide(L)'
;MTIARLALLTTLFTPAVFAAPLTVDTYNPQEKGIFAVSSTLVSGPKEAVLFDAQFSVKDGEALVEKIRHSGKTLNKIVITSGDPDFYFGLQPLMKAFPNAKVVATQQVVDHIRATKDAKLAFWGPQMKDGAPTQLYVPQVLASTTFMIDGERVSVEEPESYAAYVWIPSAKTILG
;
A
#
# COMPACT_ATOMS: atom_id res chain seq x y z
N MET A 1 -21.63 48.49 -49.44
CA MET A 1 -20.44 48.20 -48.57
C MET A 1 -20.76 47.08 -47.63
N THR A 2 -20.28 45.89 -47.92
CA THR A 2 -20.58 44.65 -47.13
C THR A 2 -19.34 44.32 -46.29
N ILE A 3 -19.47 44.46 -44.98
CA ILE A 3 -18.38 44.16 -44.02
C ILE A 3 -18.40 42.66 -43.70
N ALA A 4 -17.42 41.92 -44.23
CA ALA A 4 -17.22 40.51 -43.84
C ALA A 4 -16.62 40.42 -42.45
N ARG A 5 -17.35 39.81 -41.50
CA ARG A 5 -16.83 39.48 -40.17
C ARG A 5 -16.03 38.19 -40.24
N LEU A 6 -14.71 38.27 -40.06
CA LEU A 6 -13.82 37.15 -39.95
C LEU A 6 -13.93 36.58 -38.52
N ALA A 7 -14.50 35.40 -38.36
CA ALA A 7 -14.56 34.70 -37.08
C ALA A 7 -13.22 33.95 -36.85
N LEU A 8 -12.45 34.42 -35.88
CA LEU A 8 -11.21 33.73 -35.48
C LEU A 8 -11.56 32.55 -34.55
N LEU A 9 -11.46 31.32 -35.08
CA LEU A 9 -11.58 30.07 -34.28
C LEU A 9 -10.29 29.88 -33.50
N THR A 10 -10.27 30.18 -32.22
CA THR A 10 -9.18 29.78 -31.32
C THR A 10 -9.39 28.35 -30.88
N THR A 11 -8.61 27.43 -31.43
CA THR A 11 -8.53 26.04 -30.92
C THR A 11 -7.75 26.02 -29.61
N LEU A 12 -8.46 25.75 -28.52
CA LEU A 12 -7.86 25.47 -27.22
C LEU A 12 -7.19 24.10 -27.26
N PHE A 13 -5.87 24.08 -27.41
CA PHE A 13 -5.08 22.88 -27.17
C PHE A 13 -5.00 22.63 -25.67
N THR A 14 -5.77 21.68 -25.15
CA THR A 14 -5.55 21.14 -23.81
C THR A 14 -4.38 20.16 -23.89
N PRO A 15 -3.24 20.40 -23.20
CA PRO A 15 -2.16 19.43 -23.16
C PRO A 15 -2.69 18.15 -22.48
N ALA A 16 -2.54 17.02 -23.13
CA ALA A 16 -2.77 15.72 -22.49
C ALA A 16 -1.76 15.56 -21.36
N VAL A 17 -2.22 15.63 -20.11
CA VAL A 17 -1.39 15.33 -18.95
C VAL A 17 -1.26 13.81 -18.91
N PHE A 18 -0.16 13.29 -19.42
CA PHE A 18 0.22 11.89 -19.17
C PHE A 18 0.59 11.75 -17.72
N ALA A 19 -0.04 10.80 -17.02
CA ALA A 19 0.38 10.44 -15.67
C ALA A 19 1.83 9.92 -15.74
N ALA A 20 2.64 10.32 -14.76
CA ALA A 20 4.02 9.85 -14.70
C ALA A 20 4.04 8.38 -14.25
N PRO A 21 4.95 7.55 -14.79
CA PRO A 21 5.02 6.15 -14.44
C PRO A 21 5.24 5.96 -12.94
N LEU A 22 4.55 4.97 -12.37
CA LEU A 22 4.75 4.59 -10.96
C LEU A 22 6.10 3.90 -10.77
N THR A 23 6.76 4.20 -9.65
CA THR A 23 7.94 3.46 -9.19
C THR A 23 7.49 2.35 -8.24
N VAL A 24 8.15 1.20 -8.33
CA VAL A 24 7.90 0.02 -7.50
C VAL A 24 9.19 -0.29 -6.74
N ASP A 25 9.18 -0.12 -5.44
CA ASP A 25 10.36 -0.28 -4.58
C ASP A 25 10.07 -1.27 -3.45
N THR A 26 10.65 -2.47 -3.56
CA THR A 26 10.39 -3.60 -2.66
C THR A 26 11.42 -3.66 -1.53
N TYR A 27 10.94 -3.91 -0.33
CA TYR A 27 11.71 -4.29 0.85
C TYR A 27 11.46 -5.77 1.16
N ASN A 28 12.51 -6.52 1.42
CA ASN A 28 12.44 -7.88 1.90
C ASN A 28 13.61 -8.11 2.88
N PRO A 29 13.39 -8.56 4.12
CA PRO A 29 14.44 -8.76 5.11
C PRO A 29 15.37 -9.93 4.77
N GLN A 30 14.98 -10.78 3.81
CA GLN A 30 15.73 -11.99 3.41
C GLN A 30 15.99 -12.89 4.63
N GLU A 31 17.18 -13.44 4.75
CA GLU A 31 17.60 -14.32 5.85
C GLU A 31 17.72 -13.62 7.21
N LYS A 32 17.61 -12.28 7.26
CA LYS A 32 17.64 -11.51 8.51
C LYS A 32 16.29 -11.44 9.21
N GLY A 33 15.21 -11.75 8.50
CA GLY A 33 13.85 -11.83 9.03
C GLY A 33 13.48 -13.24 9.46
N ILE A 34 12.44 -13.37 10.29
CA ILE A 34 11.84 -14.70 10.60
C ILE A 34 11.16 -15.23 9.33
N PHE A 35 10.53 -14.34 8.57
CA PHE A 35 9.94 -14.64 7.26
C PHE A 35 10.50 -13.68 6.21
N ALA A 36 10.77 -14.21 5.03
CA ALA A 36 11.24 -13.43 3.87
C ALA A 36 10.06 -12.83 3.08
N VAL A 37 9.16 -12.14 3.78
CA VAL A 37 8.00 -11.47 3.17
C VAL A 37 8.43 -10.18 2.49
N SER A 38 7.83 -9.88 1.36
CA SER A 38 8.05 -8.65 0.63
C SER A 38 7.01 -7.60 1.00
N SER A 39 7.46 -6.37 1.27
CA SER A 39 6.61 -5.19 1.31
C SER A 39 7.02 -4.25 0.20
N THR A 40 6.05 -3.66 -0.50
CA THR A 40 6.35 -2.87 -1.69
C THR A 40 5.77 -1.46 -1.57
N LEU A 41 6.65 -0.46 -1.68
CA LEU A 41 6.26 0.94 -1.79
C LEU A 41 6.05 1.28 -3.27
N VAL A 42 4.81 1.60 -3.63
CA VAL A 42 4.45 2.07 -4.97
C VAL A 42 4.21 3.56 -4.91
N SER A 43 4.92 4.33 -5.69
CA SER A 43 4.86 5.80 -5.65
C SER A 43 4.76 6.43 -7.02
N GLY A 44 3.92 7.45 -7.09
CA GLY A 44 3.90 8.43 -8.16
C GLY A 44 4.75 9.67 -7.85
N PRO A 45 4.55 10.77 -8.58
CA PRO A 45 5.26 12.03 -8.33
C PRO A 45 5.02 12.63 -6.94
N LYS A 46 3.86 12.44 -6.32
CA LYS A 46 3.46 13.07 -5.05
C LYS A 46 3.04 12.06 -3.98
N GLU A 47 2.35 11.01 -4.39
CA GLU A 47 1.69 10.05 -3.50
C GLU A 47 2.41 8.71 -3.47
N ALA A 48 2.26 8.00 -2.36
CA ALA A 48 2.70 6.63 -2.21
C ALA A 48 1.64 5.77 -1.52
N VAL A 49 1.66 4.49 -1.84
CA VAL A 49 0.92 3.43 -1.17
C VAL A 49 1.89 2.32 -0.82
N LEU A 50 1.87 1.87 0.43
CA LEU A 50 2.62 0.70 0.87
C LEU A 50 1.74 -0.53 0.76
N PHE A 51 2.26 -1.60 0.19
CA PHE A 51 1.65 -2.92 0.20
C PHE A 51 2.41 -3.82 1.16
N ASP A 52 1.67 -4.31 2.18
CA ASP A 52 2.13 -5.11 3.30
C ASP A 52 3.13 -4.42 4.24
N ALA A 53 3.13 -4.83 5.50
CA ALA A 53 3.79 -4.09 6.58
C ALA A 53 4.82 -4.90 7.37
N GLN A 54 5.21 -6.07 6.87
CA GLN A 54 6.19 -6.96 7.51
C GLN A 54 5.71 -7.62 8.81
N PHE A 55 6.54 -8.57 9.28
CA PHE A 55 6.28 -9.36 10.47
C PHE A 55 6.72 -8.66 11.75
N SER A 56 7.89 -8.06 11.78
CA SER A 56 8.47 -7.48 13.00
C SER A 56 8.34 -5.97 13.07
N VAL A 57 8.33 -5.43 14.30
CA VAL A 57 8.41 -3.98 14.54
C VAL A 57 9.66 -3.39 13.89
N LYS A 58 10.79 -4.08 13.98
CA LYS A 58 12.05 -3.64 13.36
C LYS A 58 11.96 -3.50 11.84
N ASP A 59 11.32 -4.46 11.16
CA ASP A 59 11.12 -4.38 9.71
C ASP A 59 10.10 -3.28 9.36
N GLY A 60 9.08 -3.09 10.20
CA GLY A 60 8.16 -1.96 10.09
C GLY A 60 8.87 -0.61 10.22
N GLU A 61 9.87 -0.49 11.11
CA GLU A 61 10.73 0.71 11.22
C GLU A 61 11.57 0.94 9.96
N ALA A 62 12.10 -0.14 9.36
CA ALA A 62 12.80 -0.04 8.09
C ALA A 62 11.89 0.46 6.96
N LEU A 63 10.61 0.05 6.96
CA LEU A 63 9.61 0.60 6.03
C LEU A 63 9.32 2.08 6.30
N VAL A 64 9.26 2.53 7.56
CA VAL A 64 9.13 3.95 7.89
C VAL A 64 10.25 4.76 7.24
N GLU A 65 11.50 4.32 7.38
CA GLU A 65 12.65 5.01 6.77
C GLU A 65 12.58 4.99 5.24
N LYS A 66 12.20 3.87 4.63
CA LYS A 66 12.00 3.76 3.18
C LYS A 66 10.96 4.78 2.68
N ILE A 67 9.84 4.90 3.37
CA ILE A 67 8.76 5.84 3.00
C ILE A 67 9.25 7.29 3.15
N ARG A 68 9.95 7.62 4.24
CA ARG A 68 10.54 8.95 4.46
C ARG A 68 11.53 9.33 3.36
N HIS A 69 12.41 8.41 2.97
CA HIS A 69 13.39 8.62 1.91
C HIS A 69 12.76 8.84 0.53
N SER A 70 11.57 8.27 0.29
CA SER A 70 10.83 8.53 -0.95
C SER A 70 10.43 10.00 -1.13
N GLY A 71 10.27 10.73 -0.02
CA GLY A 71 9.76 12.11 -0.01
C GLY A 71 8.30 12.23 -0.44
N LYS A 72 7.55 11.10 -0.51
CA LYS A 72 6.16 11.07 -0.96
C LYS A 72 5.19 11.07 0.22
N THR A 73 3.96 11.48 -0.03
CA THR A 73 2.88 11.40 0.95
C THR A 73 2.30 10.00 0.96
N LEU A 74 2.44 9.29 2.08
CA LEU A 74 1.81 7.97 2.26
C LEU A 74 0.32 8.13 2.52
N ASN A 75 -0.52 7.73 1.58
CA ASN A 75 -1.97 7.83 1.70
C ASN A 75 -2.63 6.56 2.24
N LYS A 76 -2.09 5.40 1.87
CA LYS A 76 -2.64 4.10 2.24
C LYS A 76 -1.54 3.09 2.55
N ILE A 77 -1.89 2.14 3.40
CA ILE A 77 -1.21 0.87 3.57
C ILE A 77 -2.24 -0.21 3.23
N VAL A 78 -1.99 -1.00 2.22
CA VAL A 78 -2.86 -2.09 1.79
C VAL A 78 -2.29 -3.40 2.29
N ILE A 79 -3.05 -4.15 3.08
CA ILE A 79 -2.66 -5.48 3.57
C ILE A 79 -3.26 -6.52 2.64
N THR A 80 -2.41 -7.34 2.04
CA THR A 80 -2.81 -8.32 1.03
C THR A 80 -3.14 -9.68 1.62
N SER A 81 -2.64 -10.01 2.82
CA SER A 81 -2.91 -11.30 3.48
C SER A 81 -3.31 -11.14 4.94
N GLY A 82 -4.13 -12.06 5.42
CA GLY A 82 -4.50 -12.16 6.84
C GLY A 82 -3.44 -12.81 7.72
N ASP A 83 -2.28 -13.19 7.19
CA ASP A 83 -1.19 -13.77 7.98
C ASP A 83 -0.33 -12.70 8.66
N PRO A 84 0.23 -12.97 9.86
CA PRO A 84 0.86 -11.96 10.70
C PRO A 84 2.11 -11.32 10.09
N ASP A 85 2.79 -12.01 9.21
CA ASP A 85 3.96 -11.54 8.49
C ASP A 85 3.66 -10.42 7.47
N PHE A 86 2.37 -10.17 7.20
CA PHE A 86 1.93 -9.06 6.35
C PHE A 86 1.50 -7.81 7.13
N TYR A 87 1.18 -7.92 8.45
CA TYR A 87 0.59 -6.78 9.17
C TYR A 87 1.11 -6.52 10.60
N PHE A 88 1.90 -7.40 11.21
CA PHE A 88 2.40 -7.19 12.57
C PHE A 88 3.33 -5.97 12.67
N GLY A 89 4.05 -5.63 11.62
CA GLY A 89 4.91 -4.43 11.55
C GLY A 89 4.15 -3.10 11.38
N LEU A 90 2.81 -3.07 11.45
CA LEU A 90 2.02 -1.84 11.32
C LEU A 90 2.27 -0.81 12.44
N GLN A 91 2.66 -1.24 13.64
CA GLN A 91 2.78 -0.35 14.81
C GLN A 91 3.69 0.87 14.56
N PRO A 92 4.95 0.76 14.12
CA PRO A 92 5.79 1.91 13.82
C PRO A 92 5.28 2.74 12.64
N LEU A 93 4.66 2.11 11.65
CA LEU A 93 4.08 2.80 10.51
C LEU A 93 2.93 3.72 10.92
N MET A 94 2.01 3.22 11.76
CA MET A 94 0.87 4.03 12.25
C MET A 94 1.32 5.15 13.19
N LYS A 95 2.40 4.96 13.94
CA LYS A 95 3.02 6.01 14.75
C LYS A 95 3.64 7.09 13.89
N ALA A 96 4.32 6.72 12.81
CA ALA A 96 5.02 7.66 11.92
C ALA A 96 4.07 8.36 10.93
N PHE A 97 3.02 7.68 10.49
CA PHE A 97 2.09 8.14 9.46
C PHE A 97 0.62 8.00 9.93
N PRO A 98 0.19 8.74 10.97
CA PRO A 98 -1.13 8.58 11.59
C PRO A 98 -2.31 8.89 10.65
N ASN A 99 -2.06 9.62 9.56
CA ASN A 99 -3.07 9.98 8.56
C ASN A 99 -3.20 8.93 7.44
N ALA A 100 -2.29 7.98 7.34
CA ALA A 100 -2.37 6.91 6.35
C ALA A 100 -3.48 5.92 6.73
N LYS A 101 -4.30 5.55 5.74
CA LYS A 101 -5.39 4.58 5.95
C LYS A 101 -4.86 3.17 5.77
N VAL A 102 -4.97 2.34 6.80
CA VAL A 102 -4.70 0.90 6.67
C VAL A 102 -5.97 0.22 6.18
N VAL A 103 -5.89 -0.45 5.05
CA VAL A 103 -7.05 -1.06 4.37
C VAL A 103 -6.71 -2.47 3.87
N ALA A 104 -7.74 -3.30 3.72
CA ALA A 104 -7.65 -4.63 3.13
C ALA A 104 -9.00 -5.03 2.54
N THR A 105 -9.05 -6.17 1.85
CA THR A 105 -10.33 -6.76 1.41
C THR A 105 -11.15 -7.23 2.61
N GLN A 106 -12.44 -7.45 2.42
CA GLN A 106 -13.32 -7.90 3.50
C GLN A 106 -12.85 -9.22 4.12
N GLN A 107 -12.46 -10.19 3.30
CA GLN A 107 -12.01 -11.51 3.77
C GLN A 107 -10.73 -11.41 4.59
N VAL A 108 -9.75 -10.60 4.15
CA VAL A 108 -8.51 -10.34 4.88
C VAL A 108 -8.80 -9.67 6.24
N VAL A 109 -9.68 -8.66 6.28
CA VAL A 109 -10.07 -7.98 7.52
C VAL A 109 -10.72 -8.95 8.49
N ASP A 110 -11.65 -9.79 8.01
CA ASP A 110 -12.36 -10.74 8.87
C ASP A 110 -11.43 -11.82 9.41
N HIS A 111 -10.51 -12.32 8.57
CA HIS A 111 -9.49 -13.27 9.00
C HIS A 111 -8.55 -12.69 10.08
N ILE A 112 -8.04 -11.47 9.86
CA ILE A 112 -7.20 -10.77 10.85
C ILE A 112 -7.97 -10.59 12.17
N ARG A 113 -9.21 -10.11 12.11
CA ARG A 113 -10.04 -9.89 13.29
C ARG A 113 -10.26 -11.16 14.11
N ALA A 114 -10.49 -12.26 13.42
CA ALA A 114 -10.72 -13.56 14.05
C ALA A 114 -9.46 -14.19 14.66
N THR A 115 -8.27 -13.92 14.10
CA THR A 115 -7.07 -14.71 14.41
C THR A 115 -5.94 -13.93 15.07
N LYS A 116 -5.93 -12.60 15.02
CA LYS A 116 -4.79 -11.74 15.43
C LYS A 116 -4.29 -12.01 16.86
N ASP A 117 -5.20 -12.20 17.81
CA ASP A 117 -4.82 -12.36 19.22
C ASP A 117 -4.18 -13.75 19.47
N ALA A 118 -4.72 -14.80 18.86
CA ALA A 118 -4.13 -16.13 18.91
C ALA A 118 -2.77 -16.18 18.19
N LYS A 119 -2.63 -15.50 17.07
CA LYS A 119 -1.36 -15.38 16.34
C LYS A 119 -0.31 -14.61 17.16
N LEU A 120 -0.69 -13.52 17.83
CA LEU A 120 0.21 -12.78 18.71
C LEU A 120 0.62 -13.62 19.94
N ALA A 121 -0.30 -14.35 20.55
CA ALA A 121 0.00 -15.24 21.67
C ALA A 121 1.00 -16.35 21.27
N PHE A 122 0.91 -16.86 20.04
CA PHE A 122 1.81 -17.89 19.53
C PHE A 122 3.19 -17.32 19.13
N TRP A 123 3.22 -16.24 18.35
CA TRP A 123 4.43 -15.69 17.77
C TRP A 123 5.19 -14.74 18.72
N GLY A 124 4.47 -14.00 19.56
CA GLY A 124 5.04 -12.98 20.46
C GLY A 124 6.26 -13.46 21.25
N PRO A 125 6.19 -14.61 21.95
CA PRO A 125 7.34 -15.15 22.70
C PRO A 125 8.56 -15.47 21.81
N GLN A 126 8.32 -15.85 20.56
CA GLN A 126 9.38 -16.19 19.59
C GLN A 126 10.02 -14.93 18.98
N MET A 127 9.23 -13.87 18.81
CA MET A 127 9.67 -12.60 18.24
C MET A 127 10.42 -11.72 19.25
N LYS A 128 10.22 -11.95 20.55
CA LYS A 128 10.81 -11.14 21.64
C LYS A 128 10.54 -9.64 21.43
N ASP A 129 11.58 -8.81 21.41
CA ASP A 129 11.49 -7.36 21.20
C ASP A 129 11.00 -6.97 19.79
N GLY A 130 10.95 -7.91 18.86
CA GLY A 130 10.38 -7.70 17.52
C GLY A 130 8.86 -7.81 17.46
N ALA A 131 8.21 -8.29 18.54
CA ALA A 131 6.76 -8.42 18.59
C ALA A 131 6.07 -7.06 18.77
N PRO A 132 4.93 -6.83 18.07
CA PRO A 132 4.13 -5.62 18.33
C PRO A 132 3.48 -5.67 19.69
N THR A 133 3.41 -4.53 20.38
CA THR A 133 2.65 -4.34 21.61
C THR A 133 1.22 -3.88 21.34
N GLN A 134 0.96 -3.42 20.11
CA GLN A 134 -0.36 -3.01 19.64
C GLN A 134 -0.60 -3.57 18.23
N LEU A 135 -1.74 -4.24 18.07
CA LEU A 135 -2.18 -4.73 16.77
C LEU A 135 -3.18 -3.77 16.13
N TYR A 136 -3.09 -3.62 14.83
CA TYR A 136 -3.98 -2.81 14.01
C TYR A 136 -4.79 -3.72 13.08
N VAL A 137 -6.11 -3.53 13.09
CA VAL A 137 -7.01 -4.20 12.15
C VAL A 137 -7.29 -3.24 11.00
N PRO A 138 -7.03 -3.63 9.75
CA PRO A 138 -7.32 -2.80 8.60
C PRO A 138 -8.82 -2.46 8.51
N GLN A 139 -9.14 -1.32 7.90
CA GLN A 139 -10.49 -1.01 7.44
C GLN A 139 -10.77 -1.76 6.14
N VAL A 140 -12.03 -2.04 5.86
CA VAL A 140 -12.41 -2.64 4.57
C VAL A 140 -12.22 -1.61 3.46
N LEU A 141 -11.61 -2.01 2.36
CA LEU A 141 -11.51 -1.21 1.15
C LEU A 141 -12.90 -0.76 0.67
N ALA A 142 -13.08 0.54 0.47
CA ALA A 142 -14.33 1.08 -0.09
C ALA A 142 -14.49 0.73 -1.58
N SER A 143 -13.38 0.49 -2.28
CA SER A 143 -13.33 0.03 -3.66
C SER A 143 -12.05 -0.79 -3.86
N THR A 144 -12.16 -1.87 -4.61
CA THR A 144 -11.00 -2.69 -5.03
C THR A 144 -10.14 -2.00 -6.09
N THR A 145 -10.58 -0.85 -6.59
CA THR A 145 -9.80 -0.04 -7.53
C THR A 145 -9.61 1.37 -6.98
N PHE A 146 -8.39 1.87 -7.05
CA PHE A 146 -8.03 3.23 -6.66
C PHE A 146 -6.89 3.77 -7.53
N MET A 147 -6.54 5.04 -7.33
CA MET A 147 -5.50 5.72 -8.11
C MET A 147 -4.33 6.10 -7.21
N ILE A 148 -3.12 6.11 -7.79
CA ILE A 148 -1.91 6.72 -7.24
C ILE A 148 -1.43 7.74 -8.27
N ASP A 149 -1.51 9.03 -7.95
CA ASP A 149 -1.16 10.12 -8.88
C ASP A 149 -1.77 9.96 -10.30
N GLY A 150 -3.01 9.48 -10.38
CA GLY A 150 -3.73 9.28 -11.64
C GLY A 150 -3.53 7.91 -12.31
N GLU A 151 -2.62 7.07 -11.81
CA GLU A 151 -2.40 5.72 -12.30
C GLU A 151 -3.26 4.70 -11.53
N ARG A 152 -3.89 3.80 -12.27
CA ARG A 152 -4.84 2.82 -11.73
C ARG A 152 -4.12 1.67 -11.02
N VAL A 153 -4.67 1.29 -9.87
CA VAL A 153 -4.30 0.09 -9.11
C VAL A 153 -5.57 -0.69 -8.81
N SER A 154 -5.55 -2.01 -8.98
CA SER A 154 -6.64 -2.90 -8.58
C SER A 154 -6.17 -3.95 -7.58
N VAL A 155 -7.01 -4.23 -6.59
CA VAL A 155 -6.83 -5.31 -5.61
C VAL A 155 -7.79 -6.41 -5.99
N GLU A 156 -7.27 -7.57 -6.31
CA GLU A 156 -8.04 -8.73 -6.72
C GLU A 156 -8.11 -9.72 -5.56
N GLU A 157 -9.30 -10.22 -5.28
CA GLU A 157 -9.56 -11.13 -4.18
C GLU A 157 -9.94 -12.50 -4.73
N PRO A 158 -9.00 -13.45 -4.81
CA PRO A 158 -9.33 -14.84 -5.06
C PRO A 158 -10.08 -15.41 -3.83
N GLU A 159 -10.58 -16.63 -3.92
CA GLU A 159 -11.38 -17.28 -2.88
C GLU A 159 -10.56 -17.64 -1.62
N SER A 160 -9.97 -16.63 -0.93
CA SER A 160 -9.21 -16.84 0.30
C SER A 160 -9.01 -15.53 1.07
N TYR A 161 -8.38 -15.59 2.25
CA TYR A 161 -7.96 -14.43 3.03
C TYR A 161 -6.63 -13.79 2.53
N ALA A 162 -6.29 -14.02 1.28
CA ALA A 162 -5.18 -13.40 0.58
C ALA A 162 -5.67 -12.73 -0.71
N ALA A 163 -5.10 -11.62 -1.05
CA ALA A 163 -5.37 -10.85 -2.24
C ALA A 163 -4.07 -10.63 -3.03
N TYR A 164 -4.20 -10.28 -4.30
CA TYR A 164 -3.08 -9.75 -5.08
C TYR A 164 -3.43 -8.38 -5.66
N VAL A 165 -2.41 -7.63 -6.01
CA VAL A 165 -2.56 -6.27 -6.53
C VAL A 165 -2.04 -6.22 -7.97
N TRP A 166 -2.84 -5.67 -8.89
CA TRP A 166 -2.44 -5.45 -10.27
C TRP A 166 -2.22 -3.97 -10.53
N ILE A 167 -1.05 -3.63 -11.08
CA ILE A 167 -0.63 -2.27 -11.45
C ILE A 167 -0.34 -2.25 -12.95
N PRO A 168 -1.34 -1.91 -13.79
CA PRO A 168 -1.20 -1.98 -15.25
C PRO A 168 -0.06 -1.14 -15.82
N SER A 169 0.12 0.09 -15.35
CA SER A 169 1.16 1.01 -15.83
C SER A 169 2.58 0.52 -15.55
N ALA A 170 2.76 -0.19 -14.44
CA ALA A 170 4.03 -0.82 -14.07
C ALA A 170 4.16 -2.28 -14.56
N LYS A 171 3.09 -2.87 -15.15
CA LYS A 171 3.00 -4.29 -15.53
C LYS A 171 3.40 -5.23 -14.39
N THR A 172 2.99 -4.90 -13.16
CA THR A 172 3.44 -5.56 -11.94
C THR A 172 2.27 -6.15 -11.17
N ILE A 173 2.46 -7.35 -10.63
CA ILE A 173 1.58 -8.01 -9.66
C ILE A 173 2.33 -8.06 -8.32
N LEU A 174 1.63 -7.73 -7.22
CA LEU A 174 2.10 -7.80 -5.84
C LEU A 174 1.14 -8.68 -5.03
N GLY A 175 1.62 -9.33 -3.96
CA GLY A 175 0.85 -10.15 -3.03
C GLY A 175 1.57 -11.43 -2.67
#